data_97b2cb6a4f5d6550aaf62a4c954f5669
#
_entry.id   97b2cb6a4f5d6550aaf62a4c954f5669
#
_cell.length_a   1.000
_cell.length_b   1.000
_cell.length_c   1.000
_cell.angle_alpha   90.00
_cell.angle_beta   90.00
_cell.angle_gamma   90.00
#
_symmetry.space_group_name_H-M   'P 1'
#
loop_
_entity.id
_entity.type
_entity.pdbx_description
1 polymer ?
#
loop_
_entity_poly.entity_id
_entity_poly.type
_entity_poly.pdbx_seq_one_letter_code
_entity_poly.pdbx_strand_id
1 'polypeptide(L)' 'MSTTQTSVESAMADWRLAAKRVGRAWQAWLASEDEERDWAHEMYLEALAREEQAAARLECDVRELSEHSA' A
#
# COMPACT_ATOMS: atom_id res chain seq x y z
N MET A 1 2.96 4.32 -26.65
CA MET A 1 2.78 4.26 -25.18
C MET A 1 1.79 3.19 -24.80
N SER A 2 2.20 2.31 -23.91
CA SER A 2 1.34 1.23 -23.44
C SER A 2 0.52 1.70 -22.24
N THR A 3 -0.81 1.56 -22.30
CA THR A 3 -1.71 1.84 -21.18
C THR A 3 -1.35 1.01 -19.96
N THR A 4 -0.89 -0.23 -20.20
CA THR A 4 -0.49 -1.16 -19.14
C THR A 4 0.71 -0.63 -18.35
N GLN A 5 1.69 -0.04 -19.05
CA GLN A 5 2.86 0.53 -18.40
C GLN A 5 2.49 1.71 -17.48
N THR A 6 1.58 2.57 -17.93
CA THR A 6 1.05 3.67 -17.12
C THR A 6 0.33 3.13 -15.89
N SER A 7 -0.45 2.04 -16.03
CA SER A 7 -1.12 1.39 -14.90
C SER A 7 -0.13 0.86 -13.86
N VAL A 8 0.96 0.23 -14.32
CA VAL A 8 2.01 -0.27 -13.41
C VAL A 8 2.66 0.87 -12.66
N GLU A 9 3.01 1.96 -13.34
CA GLU A 9 3.62 3.13 -12.70
C GLU A 9 2.69 3.73 -11.65
N SER A 10 1.40 3.87 -11.97
CA SER A 10 0.39 4.37 -11.04
C SER A 10 0.24 3.44 -9.84
N ALA A 11 0.19 2.13 -10.08
CA ALA A 11 0.07 1.14 -9.00
C ALA A 11 1.29 1.15 -8.09
N MET A 12 2.49 1.34 -8.64
CA MET A 12 3.72 1.47 -7.84
C MET A 12 3.69 2.72 -6.97
N ALA A 13 3.23 3.84 -7.51
CA ALA A 13 3.11 5.09 -6.75
C ALA A 13 2.11 4.92 -5.60
N ASP A 14 0.97 4.29 -5.86
CA ASP A 14 -0.05 4.02 -4.85
C ASP A 14 0.51 3.10 -3.76
N TRP A 15 1.22 2.06 -4.15
CA TRP A 15 1.82 1.14 -3.19
C TRP A 15 2.86 1.83 -2.32
N ARG A 16 3.73 2.66 -2.91
CA ARG A 16 4.74 3.41 -2.15
C ARG A 16 4.09 4.35 -1.13
N LEU A 17 3.01 5.02 -1.53
CA LEU A 17 2.27 5.89 -0.63
C LEU A 17 1.64 5.09 0.50
N ALA A 18 1.03 3.95 0.19
CA ALA A 18 0.44 3.07 1.19
C ALA A 18 1.49 2.55 2.18
N ALA A 19 2.67 2.17 1.68
CA ALA A 19 3.77 1.71 2.51
C ALA A 19 4.26 2.80 3.47
N LYS A 20 4.32 4.05 3.00
CA LYS A 20 4.67 5.18 3.87
C LYS A 20 3.63 5.40 4.97
N ARG A 21 2.35 5.25 4.64
CA ARG A 21 1.25 5.36 5.62
C ARG A 21 1.35 4.29 6.69
N VAL A 22 1.69 3.07 6.29
CA VAL A 22 1.93 1.98 7.25
C VAL A 22 3.05 2.34 8.22
N GLY A 23 4.16 2.85 7.70
CA GLY A 23 5.30 3.27 8.53
C GLY A 23 4.93 4.37 9.52
N ARG A 24 4.17 5.37 9.08
CA ARG A 24 3.70 6.46 9.95
C ARG A 24 2.73 5.95 11.01
N ALA A 25 1.81 5.08 10.63
CA ALA A 25 0.85 4.51 11.57
C ALA A 25 1.54 3.65 12.62
N TRP A 26 2.56 2.90 12.22
CA TRP A 26 3.39 2.12 13.12
C TRP A 26 4.09 3.00 14.15
N GLN A 27 4.73 4.09 13.70
CA GLN A 27 5.39 5.03 14.59
C GLN A 27 4.41 5.73 15.53
N ALA A 28 3.25 6.10 15.02
CA ALA A 28 2.20 6.70 15.84
C ALA A 28 1.72 5.74 16.93
N TRP A 29 1.57 4.46 16.58
CA TRP A 29 1.19 3.44 17.55
C TRP A 29 2.25 3.28 18.63
N LEU A 30 3.53 3.22 18.26
CA LEU A 30 4.63 3.10 19.23
C LEU A 30 4.73 4.32 20.15
N ALA A 31 4.38 5.50 19.66
CA ALA A 31 4.42 6.74 20.42
C ALA A 31 3.14 7.01 21.21
N SER A 32 2.07 6.22 20.99
CA SER A 32 0.76 6.46 21.61
C SER A 32 0.76 6.11 23.09
N GLU A 33 -0.03 6.86 23.85
CA GLU A 33 -0.29 6.57 25.25
C GLU A 33 -1.41 5.54 25.37
N ASP A 34 -1.59 4.94 26.55
CA ASP A 34 -2.52 3.85 26.77
C ASP A 34 -3.95 4.12 26.28
N GLU A 35 -4.43 5.35 26.43
CA GLU A 35 -5.79 5.75 26.02
C GLU A 35 -5.93 5.81 24.49
N GLU A 36 -4.84 6.13 23.79
CA GLU A 36 -4.83 6.28 22.34
C GLU A 36 -4.39 5.02 21.61
N ARG A 37 -3.86 4.05 22.35
CA ARG A 37 -3.25 2.85 21.77
C ARG A 37 -4.21 2.04 20.93
N ASP A 38 -5.45 1.86 21.38
CA ASP A 38 -6.46 1.10 20.65
C ASP A 38 -6.81 1.78 19.31
N TRP A 39 -7.01 3.10 19.35
CA TRP A 39 -7.28 3.87 18.14
C TRP A 39 -6.09 3.82 17.17
N ALA A 40 -4.88 4.01 17.69
CA ALA A 40 -3.67 3.97 16.86
C ALA A 40 -3.47 2.59 16.24
N HIS A 41 -3.80 1.52 16.96
CA HIS A 41 -3.73 0.16 16.46
C HIS A 41 -4.73 -0.05 15.33
N GLU A 42 -5.96 0.44 15.45
CA GLU A 42 -6.95 0.35 14.38
C GLU A 42 -6.49 1.08 13.12
N MET A 43 -5.90 2.27 13.28
CA MET A 43 -5.36 3.03 12.16
C MET A 43 -4.21 2.29 11.47
N TYR A 44 -3.38 1.61 12.25
CA TYR A 44 -2.31 0.78 11.71
C TYR A 44 -2.87 -0.40 10.90
N LEU A 45 -3.89 -1.08 11.40
CA LEU A 45 -4.52 -2.19 10.69
C LEU A 45 -5.19 -1.73 9.39
N GLU A 46 -5.82 -0.57 9.38
CA GLU A 46 -6.39 0.00 8.16
C GLU A 46 -5.31 0.32 7.13
N ALA A 47 -4.19 0.89 7.59
CA ALA A 47 -3.07 1.20 6.71
C ALA A 47 -2.48 -0.07 6.09
N LEU A 48 -2.34 -1.13 6.88
CA LEU A 48 -1.89 -2.45 6.39
C LEU A 48 -2.83 -3.01 5.34
N ALA A 49 -4.14 -2.93 5.57
CA ALA A 49 -5.13 -3.42 4.61
C ALA A 49 -5.03 -2.69 3.28
N ARG A 50 -4.86 -1.37 3.31
CA ARG A 50 -4.68 -0.57 2.10
C ARG A 50 -3.38 -0.91 1.38
N GLU A 51 -2.31 -1.12 2.12
CA GLU A 51 -1.02 -1.51 1.56
C GLU A 51 -1.11 -2.88 0.88
N GLU A 52 -1.79 -3.83 1.49
CA GLU A 52 -2.02 -5.16 0.90
C GLU A 52 -2.83 -5.06 -0.39
N GLN A 53 -3.87 -4.23 -0.42
CA GLN A 53 -4.68 -4.01 -1.62
C GLN A 53 -3.85 -3.36 -2.73
N ALA A 54 -3.04 -2.37 -2.38
CA ALA A 54 -2.17 -1.70 -3.36
C ALA A 54 -1.12 -2.67 -3.92
N ALA A 55 -0.55 -3.52 -3.07
CA ALA A 55 0.41 -4.53 -3.49
C ALA A 55 -0.23 -5.57 -4.41
N ALA A 56 -1.45 -6.01 -4.09
CA ALA A 56 -2.18 -6.96 -4.91
C ALA A 56 -2.50 -6.38 -6.30
N ARG A 57 -2.91 -5.11 -6.35
CA ARG A 57 -3.16 -4.42 -7.60
C ARG A 57 -1.90 -4.31 -8.45
N LEU A 58 -0.78 -3.93 -7.81
CA LEU A 58 0.51 -3.82 -8.48
C LEU A 58 0.94 -5.17 -9.05
N GLU A 59 0.80 -6.24 -8.28
CA GLU A 59 1.12 -7.59 -8.72
C GLU A 59 0.29 -7.99 -9.93
N CYS A 60 -1.00 -7.68 -9.92
CA CYS A 60 -1.92 -7.96 -11.00
C CYS A 60 -1.52 -7.23 -12.28
N ASP A 61 -1.20 -5.93 -12.16
CA ASP A 61 -0.80 -5.11 -13.30
C ASP A 61 0.54 -5.57 -13.89
N VAL A 62 1.49 -5.95 -13.04
CA VAL A 62 2.79 -6.49 -13.49
C VAL A 62 2.59 -7.82 -14.21
N ARG A 63 1.70 -8.65 -13.71
CA ARG A 63 1.38 -9.94 -14.32
C ARG A 63 0.77 -9.76 -15.70
N GLU A 64 -0.15 -8.81 -15.87
CA GLU A 64 -0.73 -8.47 -17.17
C GLU A 64 0.33 -7.98 -18.15
N LEU A 65 1.23 -7.12 -17.70
CA LEU A 65 2.32 -6.62 -18.52
C LEU A 65 3.23 -7.76 -19.00
N SER A 66 3.53 -8.70 -18.12
CA SER A 66 4.35 -9.87 -18.42
C SER A 66 3.68 -10.77 -19.44
N GLU A 67 2.38 -10.99 -19.34
CA GLU A 67 1.61 -11.81 -20.27
C GLU A 67 1.56 -11.20 -21.67
N HIS A 68 1.46 -9.87 -21.76
CA HIS A 68 1.45 -9.15 -23.03
C HIS A 68 2.81 -9.10 -23.70
N SER A 69 3.88 -9.31 -22.94
CA SER A 69 5.26 -9.30 -23.45
C SER A 69 5.68 -10.63 -24.07
N ALA A 70 4.93 -11.65 -23.87
CA ALA A 70 5.28 -13.00 -24.37
C ALA A 70 4.98 -13.20 -25.84
#